data_980d08c4313a1541d9c8acca68d7ef83
#
_entry.id   980d08c4313a1541d9c8acca68d7ef83
#
_cell.length_a   1.000
_cell.length_b   1.000
_cell.length_c   1.000
_cell.angle_alpha   90.00
_cell.angle_beta   90.00
_cell.angle_gamma   90.00
#
_symmetry.space_group_name_H-M   'P 1'
#
loop_
_entity.id
_entity.type
_entity.pdbx_description
1 polymer ?
#
loop_
_entity_poly.entity_id
_entity_poly.type
_entity_poly.pdbx_seq_one_letter_code
_entity_poly.pdbx_strand_id
1 'polypeptide(L)'
;MSNLVGHFKTITAHKLRVMKYCFKVGLIRQGLCHDLSKYTPVEFFAGVKYYDGTRSPIELEKMDLGYSAGWLHHKGRNKHHLEYWIDYDYANGGAMGGMRMPERYVAEMFCDRVAACQIYQKEKYTDASAWEYYEKSKKDYILHPETAALLEKLLLMLRDKGEEKTIEYIRREVLKKKH
;
A
#
# COMPACT_ATOMS: atom_id res chain seq x y z
N MET A 1 2.43 15.48 -22.92
CA MET A 1 3.39 14.42 -22.51
C MET A 1 2.72 13.09 -22.84
N SER A 2 3.43 12.12 -23.44
CA SER A 2 2.78 10.83 -23.75
C SER A 2 2.39 10.12 -22.46
N ASN A 3 1.29 9.32 -22.48
CA ASN A 3 0.82 8.54 -21.33
C ASN A 3 1.93 7.63 -20.78
N LEU A 4 2.78 7.08 -21.63
CA LEU A 4 3.92 6.25 -21.26
C LEU A 4 4.89 7.00 -20.34
N VAL A 5 5.33 8.21 -20.73
CA VAL A 5 6.25 9.01 -19.93
C VAL A 5 5.58 9.49 -18.63
N GLY A 6 4.31 9.89 -18.71
CA GLY A 6 3.53 10.31 -17.54
C GLY A 6 3.39 9.18 -16.53
N HIS A 7 2.96 8.00 -16.98
CA HIS A 7 2.81 6.83 -16.14
C HIS A 7 4.14 6.41 -15.51
N PHE A 8 5.22 6.30 -16.31
CA PHE A 8 6.55 5.96 -15.80
C PHE A 8 7.02 6.91 -14.69
N LYS A 9 6.86 8.22 -14.90
CA LYS A 9 7.21 9.23 -13.88
C LYS A 9 6.41 9.06 -12.60
N THR A 10 5.09 8.80 -12.72
CA THR A 10 4.21 8.65 -11.56
C THR A 10 4.57 7.42 -10.72
N ILE A 11 4.74 6.24 -11.34
CA ILE A 11 5.09 5.02 -10.60
C ILE A 11 6.49 5.12 -9.98
N THR A 12 7.43 5.79 -10.67
CA THR A 12 8.79 5.98 -10.15
C THR A 12 8.80 6.98 -8.98
N ALA A 13 8.07 8.08 -9.09
CA ALA A 13 7.95 9.05 -7.98
C ALA A 13 7.31 8.38 -6.74
N HIS A 14 6.27 7.57 -6.93
CA HIS A 14 5.64 6.80 -5.87
C HIS A 14 6.65 5.84 -5.23
N LYS A 15 7.31 5.00 -6.01
CA LYS A 15 8.33 4.06 -5.54
C LYS A 15 9.42 4.74 -4.72
N LEU A 16 9.97 5.85 -5.20
CA LEU A 16 11.02 6.59 -4.49
C LEU A 16 10.52 7.14 -3.15
N ARG A 17 9.26 7.57 -3.10
CA ARG A 17 8.64 8.05 -1.87
C ARG A 17 8.44 6.93 -0.85
N VAL A 18 7.90 5.78 -1.28
CA VAL A 18 7.76 4.60 -0.41
C VAL A 18 9.13 4.12 0.07
N MET A 19 10.12 4.06 -0.81
CA MET A 19 11.49 3.69 -0.46
C MET A 19 12.05 4.60 0.65
N LYS A 20 11.84 5.92 0.56
CA LYS A 20 12.24 6.88 1.60
C LYS A 20 11.60 6.55 2.95
N TYR A 21 10.30 6.25 3.00
CA TYR A 21 9.60 5.87 4.23
C TYR A 21 10.09 4.52 4.75
N CYS A 22 10.22 3.53 3.88
CA CYS A 22 10.76 2.22 4.26
C CYS A 22 12.16 2.33 4.87
N PHE A 23 13.04 3.19 4.33
CA PHE A 23 14.37 3.42 4.89
C PHE A 23 14.29 4.08 6.26
N LYS A 24 13.41 5.07 6.45
CA LYS A 24 13.20 5.71 7.75
C LYS A 24 12.78 4.69 8.83
N VAL A 25 11.95 3.71 8.49
CA VAL A 25 11.52 2.67 9.45
C VAL A 25 12.47 1.47 9.54
N GLY A 26 13.53 1.40 8.70
CA GLY A 26 14.54 0.32 8.72
C GLY A 26 14.24 -0.85 7.79
N LEU A 27 13.25 -0.74 6.90
CA LEU A 27 12.87 -1.76 5.90
C LEU A 27 13.63 -1.56 4.57
N ILE A 28 14.98 -1.65 4.61
CA ILE A 28 15.84 -1.31 3.46
C ILE A 28 15.53 -2.18 2.25
N ARG A 29 15.55 -3.53 2.42
CA ARG A 29 15.30 -4.46 1.31
C ARG A 29 13.90 -4.26 0.70
N GLN A 30 12.88 -4.10 1.54
CA GLN A 30 11.51 -3.89 1.09
C GLN A 30 11.37 -2.59 0.32
N GLY A 31 11.98 -1.49 0.82
CA GLY A 31 11.97 -0.20 0.10
C GLY A 31 12.65 -0.29 -1.28
N LEU A 32 13.75 -1.02 -1.41
CA LEU A 32 14.41 -1.24 -2.71
C LEU A 32 13.55 -2.06 -3.67
N CYS A 33 12.87 -3.10 -3.17
CA CYS A 33 12.09 -4.04 -3.98
C CYS A 33 10.61 -3.65 -4.13
N HIS A 34 10.16 -2.61 -3.41
CA HIS A 34 8.76 -2.18 -3.43
C HIS A 34 8.28 -1.94 -4.87
N ASP A 35 7.17 -2.57 -5.21
CA ASP A 35 6.46 -2.37 -6.47
C ASP A 35 7.30 -2.53 -7.76
N LEU A 36 8.37 -3.32 -7.72
CA LEU A 36 9.12 -3.63 -8.93
C LEU A 36 8.25 -4.29 -10.01
N SER A 37 7.19 -4.97 -9.62
CA SER A 37 6.24 -5.59 -10.54
C SER A 37 5.55 -4.58 -11.45
N LYS A 38 5.39 -3.31 -11.02
CA LYS A 38 4.81 -2.23 -11.83
C LYS A 38 5.60 -1.92 -13.13
N TYR A 39 6.86 -2.33 -13.19
CA TYR A 39 7.70 -2.18 -14.39
C TYR A 39 7.64 -3.40 -15.32
N THR A 40 6.91 -4.46 -14.94
CA THR A 40 6.68 -5.61 -15.83
C THR A 40 5.68 -5.25 -16.94
N PRO A 41 5.76 -5.88 -18.11
CA PRO A 41 4.86 -5.55 -19.23
C PRO A 41 3.38 -5.60 -18.86
N VAL A 42 2.97 -6.58 -18.04
CA VAL A 42 1.55 -6.77 -17.64
C VAL A 42 1.00 -5.56 -16.90
N GLU A 43 1.72 -5.07 -15.89
CA GLU A 43 1.27 -3.92 -15.11
C GLU A 43 1.55 -2.61 -15.81
N PHE A 44 2.74 -2.49 -16.43
CA PHE A 44 3.17 -1.25 -17.04
C PHE A 44 2.27 -0.82 -18.21
N PHE A 45 1.99 -1.73 -19.15
CA PHE A 45 1.15 -1.36 -20.30
C PHE A 45 -0.33 -1.19 -19.95
N ALA A 46 -0.86 -1.97 -19.00
CA ALA A 46 -2.19 -1.69 -18.44
C ALA A 46 -2.23 -0.29 -17.83
N GLY A 47 -1.20 0.05 -17.03
CA GLY A 47 -1.06 1.38 -16.46
C GLY A 47 -0.97 2.49 -17.50
N VAL A 48 -0.21 2.31 -18.56
CA VAL A 48 -0.11 3.30 -19.68
C VAL A 48 -1.44 3.49 -20.38
N LYS A 49 -2.19 2.40 -20.64
CA LYS A 49 -3.50 2.45 -21.32
C LYS A 49 -4.50 3.30 -20.56
N TYR A 50 -4.55 3.16 -19.23
CA TYR A 50 -5.51 3.84 -18.38
C TYR A 50 -4.96 5.09 -17.65
N TYR A 51 -3.79 5.59 -18.04
CA TYR A 51 -3.18 6.75 -17.41
C TYR A 51 -3.88 8.06 -17.81
N ASP A 52 -4.49 8.75 -16.84
CA ASP A 52 -5.06 10.10 -17.02
C ASP A 52 -4.32 11.19 -16.22
N GLY A 53 -3.35 10.82 -15.39
CA GLY A 53 -2.58 11.74 -14.54
C GLY A 53 -3.28 12.23 -13.28
N THR A 54 -4.53 11.86 -13.05
CA THR A 54 -5.34 12.33 -11.92
C THR A 54 -5.75 11.22 -10.95
N ARG A 55 -6.01 10.03 -11.48
CA ARG A 55 -6.47 8.86 -10.72
C ARG A 55 -5.56 7.66 -10.94
N SER A 56 -5.75 6.64 -10.11
CA SER A 56 -5.05 5.37 -10.29
C SER A 56 -5.49 4.70 -11.60
N PRO A 57 -4.56 4.31 -12.50
CA PRO A 57 -4.91 3.54 -13.70
C PRO A 57 -5.64 2.23 -13.39
N ILE A 58 -5.36 1.61 -12.23
CA ILE A 58 -6.04 0.40 -11.76
C ILE A 58 -7.54 0.66 -11.53
N GLU A 59 -7.87 1.81 -10.96
CA GLU A 59 -9.28 2.21 -10.75
C GLU A 59 -10.00 2.39 -12.09
N LEU A 60 -9.37 3.08 -13.02
CA LEU A 60 -9.93 3.31 -14.36
C LEU A 60 -10.11 2.00 -15.14
N GLU A 61 -9.16 1.06 -15.04
CA GLU A 61 -9.28 -0.28 -15.63
C GLU A 61 -10.47 -1.05 -15.03
N LYS A 62 -10.67 -0.97 -13.69
CA LYS A 62 -11.83 -1.57 -13.02
C LYS A 62 -13.15 -0.96 -13.45
N MET A 63 -13.19 0.35 -13.66
CA MET A 63 -14.40 1.04 -14.13
C MET A 63 -14.77 0.64 -15.57
N ASP A 64 -13.78 0.40 -16.42
CA ASP A 64 -13.95 0.01 -17.83
C ASP A 64 -14.31 -1.48 -17.99
N LEU A 65 -13.61 -2.38 -17.28
CA LEU A 65 -13.67 -3.81 -17.48
C LEU A 65 -14.39 -4.58 -16.36
N GLY A 66 -14.77 -3.94 -15.26
CA GLY A 66 -15.30 -4.58 -14.07
C GLY A 66 -14.22 -5.20 -13.17
N TYR A 67 -12.99 -5.33 -13.63
CA TYR A 67 -11.81 -5.81 -12.89
C TYR A 67 -10.53 -5.18 -13.43
N SER A 68 -9.39 -5.41 -12.79
CA SER A 68 -8.08 -4.98 -13.29
C SER A 68 -7.13 -6.17 -13.35
N ALA A 69 -6.67 -6.51 -14.56
CA ALA A 69 -5.64 -7.53 -14.77
C ALA A 69 -4.30 -7.07 -14.18
N GLY A 70 -3.97 -5.78 -14.32
CA GLY A 70 -2.82 -5.18 -13.68
C GLY A 70 -2.85 -5.34 -12.16
N TRP A 71 -4.00 -5.11 -11.53
CA TRP A 71 -4.16 -5.30 -10.07
C TRP A 71 -4.06 -6.76 -9.64
N LEU A 72 -4.69 -7.69 -10.36
CA LEU A 72 -4.59 -9.12 -10.05
C LEU A 72 -3.14 -9.60 -10.09
N HIS A 73 -2.37 -9.16 -11.09
CA HIS A 73 -0.94 -9.45 -11.18
C HIS A 73 -0.16 -8.80 -10.02
N HIS A 74 -0.46 -7.54 -9.71
CA HIS A 74 0.21 -6.74 -8.69
C HIS A 74 0.01 -7.31 -7.28
N LYS A 75 -1.24 -7.47 -6.85
CA LYS A 75 -1.57 -7.94 -5.51
C LYS A 75 -1.03 -9.34 -5.20
N GLY A 76 -0.93 -10.21 -6.20
CA GLY A 76 -0.38 -11.55 -6.05
C GLY A 76 1.15 -11.61 -5.89
N ARG A 77 1.87 -10.50 -6.10
CA ARG A 77 3.34 -10.42 -6.03
C ARG A 77 3.86 -9.51 -4.92
N ASN A 78 3.01 -8.65 -4.39
CA ASN A 78 3.38 -7.62 -3.44
C ASN A 78 2.74 -7.88 -2.08
N LYS A 79 3.54 -8.40 -1.14
CA LYS A 79 3.09 -8.85 0.19
C LYS A 79 2.63 -7.72 1.12
N HIS A 80 2.84 -6.46 0.76
CA HIS A 80 2.31 -5.32 1.50
C HIS A 80 0.84 -5.03 1.18
N HIS A 81 0.25 -5.69 0.17
CA HIS A 81 -1.19 -5.62 -0.10
C HIS A 81 -1.96 -6.67 0.70
N LEU A 82 -3.06 -6.23 1.30
CA LEU A 82 -3.90 -7.09 2.15
C LEU A 82 -4.49 -8.29 1.36
N GLU A 83 -4.78 -8.10 0.08
CA GLU A 83 -5.37 -9.11 -0.80
C GLU A 83 -4.41 -10.26 -1.13
N TYR A 84 -3.11 -10.11 -0.90
CA TYR A 84 -2.14 -11.21 -0.94
C TYR A 84 -2.41 -12.24 0.18
N TRP A 85 -2.99 -11.79 1.29
CA TRP A 85 -3.20 -12.55 2.52
C TRP A 85 -4.63 -13.04 2.67
N ILE A 86 -5.38 -13.17 1.59
CA ILE A 86 -6.73 -13.75 1.60
C ILE A 86 -6.65 -15.21 1.18
N ASP A 87 -7.12 -16.11 2.04
CA ASP A 87 -7.13 -17.55 1.79
C ASP A 87 -8.31 -18.20 2.51
N TYR A 88 -8.51 -19.50 2.32
CA TYR A 88 -9.49 -20.27 3.07
C TYR A 88 -9.06 -20.44 4.52
N ASP A 89 -9.87 -19.98 5.45
CA ASP A 89 -9.60 -20.05 6.89
C ASP A 89 -10.14 -21.35 7.48
N TYR A 90 -9.39 -22.42 7.32
CA TYR A 90 -9.77 -23.72 7.86
C TYR A 90 -9.83 -23.78 9.39
N ALA A 91 -9.17 -22.85 10.09
CA ALA A 91 -9.27 -22.74 11.54
C ALA A 91 -10.63 -22.18 11.98
N ASN A 92 -11.33 -21.44 11.10
CA ASN A 92 -12.61 -20.81 11.38
C ASN A 92 -13.70 -21.22 10.37
N GLY A 93 -13.76 -22.50 10.01
CA GLY A 93 -14.85 -23.08 9.23
C GLY A 93 -14.67 -23.07 7.71
N GLY A 94 -13.49 -22.72 7.20
CA GLY A 94 -13.13 -22.88 5.78
C GLY A 94 -13.68 -21.81 4.85
N ALA A 95 -14.26 -20.73 5.36
CA ALA A 95 -14.65 -19.59 4.54
C ALA A 95 -13.42 -18.75 4.13
N MET A 96 -13.57 -17.90 3.09
CA MET A 96 -12.54 -16.94 2.72
C MET A 96 -12.33 -15.93 3.85
N GLY A 97 -11.09 -15.77 4.29
CA GLY A 97 -10.72 -14.90 5.38
C GLY A 97 -9.39 -14.20 5.15
N GLY A 98 -9.13 -13.16 5.95
CA GLY A 98 -7.82 -12.49 5.96
C GLY A 98 -6.85 -13.24 6.86
N MET A 99 -5.70 -13.64 6.33
CA MET A 99 -4.61 -14.23 7.09
C MET A 99 -3.76 -13.13 7.74
N ARG A 100 -3.16 -13.44 8.90
CA ARG A 100 -2.33 -12.49 9.64
C ARG A 100 -1.10 -12.09 8.82
N MET A 101 -0.95 -10.80 8.59
CA MET A 101 0.24 -10.25 7.93
C MET A 101 1.39 -10.12 8.94
N PRO A 102 2.62 -10.55 8.58
CA PRO A 102 3.81 -10.20 9.37
C PRO A 102 3.98 -8.68 9.49
N GLU A 103 4.35 -8.20 10.67
CA GLU A 103 4.42 -6.78 11.02
C GLU A 103 5.23 -5.94 10.01
N ARG A 104 6.31 -6.50 9.42
CA ARG A 104 7.11 -5.83 8.39
C ARG A 104 6.32 -5.46 7.14
N TYR A 105 5.33 -6.28 6.76
CA TYR A 105 4.48 -5.98 5.60
C TYR A 105 3.36 -5.01 5.95
N VAL A 106 2.88 -5.02 7.20
CA VAL A 106 1.97 -3.98 7.69
C VAL A 106 2.66 -2.62 7.74
N ALA A 107 3.92 -2.58 8.19
CA ALA A 107 4.73 -1.36 8.18
C ALA A 107 5.02 -0.87 6.74
N GLU A 108 5.26 -1.78 5.79
CA GLU A 108 5.42 -1.44 4.37
C GLU A 108 4.10 -0.91 3.79
N MET A 109 2.95 -1.56 4.08
CA MET A 109 1.61 -1.08 3.68
C MET A 109 1.32 0.32 4.24
N PHE A 110 1.72 0.60 5.49
CA PHE A 110 1.62 1.94 6.07
C PHE A 110 2.44 2.95 5.25
N CYS A 111 3.70 2.64 4.94
CA CYS A 111 4.57 3.51 4.14
C CYS A 111 3.99 3.77 2.74
N ASP A 112 3.45 2.73 2.12
CA ASP A 112 2.80 2.81 0.80
C ASP A 112 1.58 3.74 0.82
N ARG A 113 0.67 3.56 1.78
CA ARG A 113 -0.55 4.40 1.93
C ARG A 113 -0.20 5.87 2.17
N VAL A 114 0.77 6.16 3.02
CA VAL A 114 1.23 7.53 3.27
C VAL A 114 1.81 8.14 2.00
N ALA A 115 2.68 7.41 1.30
CA ALA A 115 3.29 7.86 0.05
C ALA A 115 2.24 8.09 -1.06
N ALA A 116 1.26 7.19 -1.19
CA ALA A 116 0.16 7.32 -2.15
C ALA A 116 -0.67 8.59 -1.87
N CYS A 117 -1.07 8.83 -0.62
CA CYS A 117 -1.80 10.03 -0.25
C CYS A 117 -1.01 11.30 -0.60
N GLN A 118 0.29 11.34 -0.36
CA GLN A 118 1.14 12.48 -0.71
C GLN A 118 1.25 12.70 -2.22
N ILE A 119 1.32 11.64 -3.03
CA ILE A 119 1.41 11.74 -4.50
C ILE A 119 0.11 12.26 -5.09
N TYR A 120 -1.04 11.72 -4.65
CA TYR A 120 -2.33 12.07 -5.25
C TYR A 120 -2.95 13.35 -4.67
N GLN A 121 -2.76 13.62 -3.37
CA GLN A 121 -3.33 14.82 -2.73
C GLN A 121 -2.41 16.06 -2.81
N LYS A 122 -1.11 15.85 -3.04
CA LYS A 122 -0.11 16.93 -3.17
C LYS A 122 -0.19 17.91 -1.99
N GLU A 123 -0.49 19.18 -2.26
CA GLU A 123 -0.59 20.26 -1.26
C GLU A 123 -1.77 20.10 -0.28
N LYS A 124 -2.75 19.26 -0.63
CA LYS A 124 -3.89 18.96 0.26
C LYS A 124 -3.59 17.85 1.27
N TYR A 125 -2.43 17.20 1.15
CA TYR A 125 -2.04 16.14 2.07
C TYR A 125 -1.90 16.67 3.50
N THR A 126 -2.44 15.92 4.45
CA THR A 126 -2.22 16.08 5.88
C THR A 126 -1.91 14.73 6.51
N ASP A 127 -1.41 14.72 7.74
CA ASP A 127 -1.14 13.48 8.47
C ASP A 127 -2.42 12.66 8.74
N ALA A 128 -3.61 13.26 8.63
CA ALA A 128 -4.90 12.57 8.71
C ALA A 128 -5.29 11.83 7.41
N SER A 129 -4.70 12.22 6.27
CA SER A 129 -5.13 11.77 4.94
C SER A 129 -5.16 10.26 4.77
N ALA A 130 -4.14 9.55 5.27
CA ALA A 130 -4.05 8.10 5.14
C ALA A 130 -5.09 7.38 6.03
N TRP A 131 -5.40 7.92 7.21
CA TRP A 131 -6.48 7.43 8.07
C TRP A 131 -7.85 7.63 7.43
N GLU A 132 -8.14 8.83 6.93
CA GLU A 132 -9.41 9.15 6.29
C GLU A 132 -9.69 8.27 5.07
N TYR A 133 -8.67 8.00 4.27
CA TYR A 133 -8.78 7.08 3.14
C TYR A 133 -9.08 5.64 3.61
N TYR A 134 -8.36 5.16 4.62
CA TYR A 134 -8.58 3.83 5.20
C TYR A 134 -9.99 3.69 5.79
N GLU A 135 -10.44 4.66 6.57
CA GLU A 135 -11.72 4.63 7.26
C GLU A 135 -12.92 4.53 6.29
N LYS A 136 -12.84 5.20 5.15
CA LYS A 136 -13.87 5.13 4.10
C LYS A 136 -14.00 3.74 3.47
N SER A 137 -12.89 3.01 3.36
CA SER A 137 -12.82 1.74 2.62
C SER A 137 -12.70 0.51 3.52
N LYS A 138 -12.44 0.66 4.82
CA LYS A 138 -12.16 -0.48 5.73
C LYS A 138 -13.30 -1.51 5.82
N LYS A 139 -14.54 -1.09 5.62
CA LYS A 139 -15.72 -1.97 5.63
C LYS A 139 -15.69 -3.02 4.50
N ASP A 140 -14.97 -2.73 3.42
CA ASP A 140 -14.86 -3.58 2.23
C ASP A 140 -13.59 -4.47 2.27
N TYR A 141 -12.77 -4.36 3.34
CA TYR A 141 -11.53 -5.11 3.48
C TYR A 141 -11.73 -6.45 4.20
N ILE A 142 -11.15 -7.49 3.63
CA ILE A 142 -11.01 -8.78 4.29
C ILE A 142 -9.63 -8.79 4.96
N LEU A 143 -9.57 -8.37 6.22
CA LEU A 143 -8.36 -8.24 7.00
C LEU A 143 -8.42 -9.09 8.27
N HIS A 144 -7.28 -9.73 8.60
CA HIS A 144 -7.12 -10.35 9.91
C HIS A 144 -7.23 -9.28 11.02
N PRO A 145 -7.92 -9.54 12.15
CA PRO A 145 -8.13 -8.55 13.21
C PRO A 145 -6.84 -7.91 13.75
N GLU A 146 -5.79 -8.71 13.99
CA GLU A 146 -4.49 -8.18 14.45
C GLU A 146 -3.80 -7.30 13.39
N THR A 147 -3.95 -7.62 12.11
CA THR A 147 -3.43 -6.81 11.00
C THR A 147 -4.15 -5.47 10.95
N ALA A 148 -5.49 -5.48 11.04
CA ALA A 148 -6.31 -4.29 11.07
C ALA A 148 -5.93 -3.40 12.27
N ALA A 149 -5.88 -3.98 13.49
CA ALA A 149 -5.55 -3.25 14.70
C ALA A 149 -4.17 -2.58 14.65
N LEU A 150 -3.15 -3.27 14.10
CA LEU A 150 -1.82 -2.67 13.94
C LEU A 150 -1.84 -1.54 12.91
N LEU A 151 -2.45 -1.74 11.74
CA LEU A 151 -2.53 -0.71 10.71
C LEU A 151 -3.27 0.52 11.21
N GLU A 152 -4.43 0.34 11.84
CA GLU A 152 -5.23 1.42 12.43
C GLU A 152 -4.43 2.21 13.47
N LYS A 153 -3.73 1.51 14.36
CA LYS A 153 -2.86 2.16 15.35
C LYS A 153 -1.81 3.05 14.69
N LEU A 154 -1.15 2.58 13.63
CA LEU A 154 -0.12 3.36 12.94
C LEU A 154 -0.71 4.58 12.23
N LEU A 155 -1.85 4.44 11.57
CA LEU A 155 -2.53 5.53 10.88
C LEU A 155 -3.05 6.60 11.86
N LEU A 156 -3.63 6.18 12.99
CA LEU A 156 -4.06 7.07 14.07
C LEU A 156 -2.87 7.76 14.75
N MET A 157 -1.77 7.05 14.96
CA MET A 157 -0.54 7.68 15.48
C MET A 157 0.00 8.74 14.54
N LEU A 158 -0.01 8.50 13.23
CA LEU A 158 0.38 9.51 12.23
C LEU A 158 -0.50 10.74 12.36
N ARG A 159 -1.82 10.57 12.37
CA ARG A 159 -2.79 11.67 12.51
C ARG A 159 -2.59 12.49 13.79
N ASP A 160 -2.41 11.81 14.92
CA ASP A 160 -2.49 12.44 16.24
C ASP A 160 -1.12 12.87 16.79
N LYS A 161 -0.03 12.24 16.35
CA LYS A 161 1.33 12.44 16.88
C LYS A 161 2.36 12.83 15.83
N GLY A 162 1.99 12.79 14.54
CA GLY A 162 2.84 13.14 13.42
C GLY A 162 3.79 12.04 12.97
N GLU A 163 4.47 12.31 11.86
CA GLU A 163 5.34 11.36 11.15
C GLU A 163 6.49 10.86 12.02
N GLU A 164 7.21 11.76 12.68
CA GLU A 164 8.44 11.41 13.40
C GLU A 164 8.21 10.39 14.51
N LYS A 165 7.20 10.63 15.36
CA LYS A 165 6.86 9.72 16.47
C LYS A 165 6.33 8.38 15.97
N THR A 166 5.60 8.38 14.87
CA THR A 166 5.09 7.15 14.27
C THR A 166 6.22 6.30 13.68
N ILE A 167 7.17 6.91 12.98
CA ILE A 167 8.36 6.22 12.45
C ILE A 167 9.20 5.64 13.60
N GLU A 168 9.42 6.40 14.66
CA GLU A 168 10.15 5.91 15.83
C GLU A 168 9.45 4.70 16.47
N TYR A 169 8.13 4.75 16.63
CA TYR A 169 7.34 3.64 17.14
C TYR A 169 7.46 2.39 16.24
N ILE A 170 7.34 2.55 14.92
CA ILE A 170 7.50 1.42 13.99
C ILE A 170 8.87 0.77 14.15
N ARG A 171 9.94 1.55 14.22
CA ARG A 171 11.31 1.03 14.36
C ARG A 171 11.54 0.30 15.67
N ARG A 172 11.07 0.87 16.78
CA ARG A 172 11.41 0.42 18.13
C ARG A 172 10.49 -0.67 18.65
N GLU A 173 9.20 -0.61 18.28
CA GLU A 173 8.19 -1.49 18.88
C GLU A 173 7.65 -2.51 17.87
N VAL A 174 7.42 -2.11 16.60
CA VAL A 174 6.83 -2.99 15.60
C VAL A 174 7.89 -3.88 14.95
N LEU A 175 9.02 -3.30 14.55
CA LEU A 175 10.09 -3.99 13.80
C LEU A 175 11.26 -4.43 14.70
N LYS A 176 11.12 -4.31 16.03
CA LYS A 176 12.11 -4.79 16.97
C LYS A 176 12.42 -6.25 16.69
N LYS A 177 13.68 -6.57 16.37
CA LYS A 177 14.10 -7.96 16.22
C LYS A 177 13.78 -8.68 17.53
N LYS A 178 12.87 -9.65 17.48
CA LYS A 178 12.75 -10.65 18.53
C LYS A 178 14.06 -11.45 18.50
N HIS A 179 14.93 -11.20 19.47
CA HIS A 179 16.12 -12.02 19.71
C HIS A 179 15.69 -13.38 20.24
#